data_015b8af973b1208b95dfeae19cec838b
#
_entry.id   015b8af973b1208b95dfeae19cec838b
#
_cell.length_a   1.000
_cell.length_b   1.000
_cell.length_c   1.000
_cell.angle_alpha   90.00
_cell.angle_beta   90.00
_cell.angle_gamma   90.00
#
_symmetry.space_group_name_H-M   'P 1'
#
loop_
_entity.id
_entity.type
_entity.pdbx_description
1 polymer ?
#
loop_
_entity_poly.entity_id
_entity_poly.type
_entity_poly.pdbx_seq_one_letter_code
_entity_poly.pdbx_strand_id
1 'polypeptide(L)'
;MYSTQDLKDDHITLRRVKNILERCSDMLYANANISIEDIEIISVVIEEFADKFHHGKEEQAYFPETNGNDRFKEDIRKFLIEHELGRRIAFMLRRELNVWKENKNKKMQAAEEREKQTEISELDKKLLMGNTDLKIKEPTARFLKSYAVFIADHTGKEDKFFDLVQQANIISEIKDQMLLRHYEGCKNQIGGKVKIEQMMRLIEYLEGTWWMKNK
;
A
#
# COMPACT_ATOMS: atom_id res chain seq x y z
N MET A 1 -14.68 -22.79 -3.04
CA MET A 1 -13.86 -22.40 -4.18
C MET A 1 -12.48 -21.97 -3.69
N TYR A 2 -11.45 -22.59 -4.22
CA TYR A 2 -10.07 -22.31 -3.80
C TYR A 2 -9.56 -20.95 -4.34
N SER A 3 -9.97 -20.57 -5.57
CA SER A 3 -9.60 -19.28 -6.16
C SER A 3 -10.14 -18.08 -5.36
N THR A 4 -11.39 -18.17 -4.90
CA THR A 4 -11.99 -17.13 -4.05
C THR A 4 -11.31 -17.07 -2.69
N GLN A 5 -10.93 -18.22 -2.12
CA GLN A 5 -10.21 -18.24 -0.84
C GLN A 5 -8.80 -17.64 -0.98
N ASP A 6 -8.11 -17.90 -2.07
CA ASP A 6 -6.79 -17.32 -2.37
C ASP A 6 -6.84 -15.77 -2.38
N LEU A 7 -7.87 -15.16 -3.01
CA LEU A 7 -8.07 -13.71 -2.95
C LEU A 7 -8.35 -13.21 -1.52
N LYS A 8 -9.18 -13.92 -0.77
CA LYS A 8 -9.45 -13.55 0.64
C LYS A 8 -8.21 -13.69 1.53
N ASP A 9 -7.33 -14.64 1.25
CA ASP A 9 -6.05 -14.79 1.95
C ASP A 9 -5.12 -13.60 1.67
N ASP A 10 -5.12 -13.08 0.43
CA ASP A 10 -4.43 -11.82 0.13
C ASP A 10 -5.03 -10.65 0.91
N HIS A 11 -6.36 -10.58 1.07
CA HIS A 11 -7.01 -9.55 1.89
C HIS A 11 -6.56 -9.58 3.35
N ILE A 12 -6.24 -10.75 3.92
CA ILE A 12 -5.63 -10.84 5.25
C ILE A 12 -4.28 -10.09 5.26
N THR A 13 -3.46 -10.29 4.24
CA THR A 13 -2.18 -9.59 4.10
C THR A 13 -2.38 -8.09 3.85
N LEU A 14 -3.34 -7.70 3.02
CA LEU A 14 -3.66 -6.28 2.78
C LEU A 14 -4.12 -5.56 4.05
N ARG A 15 -4.85 -6.23 4.95
CA ARG A 15 -5.22 -5.67 6.26
C ARG A 15 -4.01 -5.47 7.18
N ARG A 16 -2.97 -6.31 7.08
CA ARG A 16 -1.68 -6.05 7.76
C ARG A 16 -1.02 -4.78 7.20
N VAL A 17 -0.98 -4.65 5.88
CA VAL A 17 -0.46 -3.44 5.21
C VAL A 17 -1.27 -2.20 5.62
N LYS A 18 -2.60 -2.29 5.67
CA LYS A 18 -3.49 -1.22 6.17
C LYS A 18 -3.09 -0.75 7.57
N ASN A 19 -2.82 -1.68 8.49
CA ASN A 19 -2.41 -1.33 9.86
C ASN A 19 -1.06 -0.62 9.89
N ILE A 20 -0.11 -1.03 9.05
CA ILE A 20 1.20 -0.38 8.89
C ILE A 20 1.02 1.06 8.39
N LEU A 21 0.23 1.25 7.34
CA LEU A 21 -0.07 2.56 6.74
C LEU A 21 -0.71 3.52 7.75
N GLU A 22 -1.70 3.04 8.48
CA GLU A 22 -2.42 3.82 9.49
C GLU A 22 -1.48 4.25 10.60
N ARG A 23 -0.71 3.31 11.13
CA ARG A 23 0.25 3.60 12.19
C ARG A 23 1.35 4.55 11.73
N CYS A 24 1.92 4.34 10.55
CA CYS A 24 2.92 5.23 9.97
C CYS A 24 2.38 6.66 9.84
N SER A 25 1.16 6.81 9.31
CA SER A 25 0.49 8.10 9.20
C SER A 25 0.34 8.79 10.56
N ASP A 26 -0.22 8.08 11.55
CA ASP A 26 -0.46 8.63 12.89
C ASP A 26 0.85 9.09 13.56
N MET A 27 1.91 8.31 13.40
CA MET A 27 3.24 8.67 13.92
C MET A 27 3.85 9.87 13.21
N LEU A 28 3.64 10.02 11.90
CA LEU A 28 4.09 11.21 11.16
C LEU A 28 3.34 12.46 11.61
N TYR A 29 2.01 12.37 11.84
CA TYR A 29 1.22 13.47 12.42
C TYR A 29 1.67 13.83 13.84
N ALA A 30 2.12 12.85 14.63
CA ALA A 30 2.76 13.07 15.92
C ALA A 30 4.20 13.60 15.82
N ASN A 31 4.66 13.94 14.60
CA ASN A 31 6.01 14.40 14.31
C ASN A 31 7.13 13.43 14.69
N ALA A 32 6.83 12.13 14.74
CA ALA A 32 7.82 11.11 14.98
C ALA A 32 8.88 11.06 13.85
N ASN A 33 10.08 10.63 14.19
CA ASN A 33 11.17 10.51 13.23
C ASN A 33 11.16 9.12 12.57
N ILE A 34 10.18 8.88 11.68
CA ILE A 34 10.15 7.68 10.83
C ILE A 34 11.14 7.85 9.69
N SER A 35 11.85 6.78 9.35
CA SER A 35 12.78 6.79 8.23
C SER A 35 12.03 6.91 6.89
N ILE A 36 12.61 7.63 5.94
CA ILE A 36 12.05 7.74 4.58
C ILE A 36 12.08 6.37 3.91
N GLU A 37 13.10 5.58 4.20
CA GLU A 37 13.31 4.23 3.69
C GLU A 37 12.16 3.28 4.08
N ASP A 38 11.63 3.38 5.32
CA ASP A 38 10.46 2.61 5.74
C ASP A 38 9.23 2.97 4.89
N ILE A 39 9.05 4.25 4.57
CA ILE A 39 7.91 4.71 3.76
C ILE A 39 8.10 4.30 2.29
N GLU A 40 9.33 4.26 1.79
CA GLU A 40 9.63 3.70 0.46
C GLU A 40 9.27 2.22 0.40
N ILE A 41 9.63 1.44 1.42
CA ILE A 41 9.24 0.03 1.52
C ILE A 41 7.71 -0.12 1.51
N ILE A 42 6.98 0.71 2.26
CA ILE A 42 5.51 0.74 2.22
C ILE A 42 5.01 0.98 0.79
N SER A 43 5.58 1.96 0.08
CA SER A 43 5.21 2.28 -1.30
C SER A 43 5.47 1.12 -2.27
N VAL A 44 6.57 0.39 -2.08
CA VAL A 44 6.90 -0.81 -2.87
C VAL A 44 5.89 -1.93 -2.62
N VAL A 45 5.53 -2.17 -1.34
CA VAL A 45 4.52 -3.19 -0.99
C VAL A 45 3.16 -2.87 -1.59
N ILE A 46 2.74 -1.59 -1.57
CA ILE A 46 1.50 -1.15 -2.23
C ILE A 46 1.54 -1.48 -3.73
N GLU A 47 2.62 -1.12 -4.42
CA GLU A 47 2.73 -1.31 -5.86
C GLU A 47 2.80 -2.78 -6.26
N GLU A 48 3.69 -3.53 -5.61
CA GLU A 48 4.00 -4.90 -6.03
C GLU A 48 2.97 -5.91 -5.51
N PHE A 49 2.58 -5.81 -4.24
CA PHE A 49 1.67 -6.78 -3.65
C PHE A 49 0.20 -6.39 -3.86
N ALA A 50 -0.21 -5.16 -3.52
CA ALA A 50 -1.61 -4.78 -3.62
C ALA A 50 -2.04 -4.61 -5.09
N ASP A 51 -1.32 -3.79 -5.86
CA ASP A 51 -1.76 -3.45 -7.22
C ASP A 51 -1.38 -4.53 -8.25
N LYS A 52 -0.07 -4.80 -8.43
CA LYS A 52 0.35 -5.70 -9.52
C LYS A 52 -0.04 -7.16 -9.28
N PHE A 53 0.06 -7.64 -8.03
CA PHE A 53 -0.23 -9.04 -7.73
C PHE A 53 -1.71 -9.27 -7.42
N HIS A 54 -2.24 -8.66 -6.36
CA HIS A 54 -3.60 -8.91 -5.90
C HIS A 54 -4.65 -8.40 -6.89
N HIS A 55 -4.68 -7.09 -7.20
CA HIS A 55 -5.60 -6.55 -8.21
C HIS A 55 -5.34 -7.18 -9.60
N GLY A 56 -4.10 -7.56 -9.89
CA GLY A 56 -3.78 -8.30 -11.12
C GLY A 56 -4.54 -9.61 -11.24
N LYS A 57 -4.70 -10.39 -10.16
CA LYS A 57 -5.51 -11.61 -10.13
C LYS A 57 -6.99 -11.32 -10.38
N GLU A 58 -7.49 -10.25 -9.79
CA GLU A 58 -8.90 -9.86 -9.93
C GLU A 58 -9.21 -9.35 -11.33
N GLU A 59 -8.46 -8.38 -11.81
CA GLU A 59 -8.70 -7.72 -13.09
C GLU A 59 -8.45 -8.63 -14.30
N GLN A 60 -7.42 -9.50 -14.22
CA GLN A 60 -7.03 -10.35 -15.35
C GLN A 60 -7.73 -11.71 -15.37
N ALA A 61 -8.26 -12.17 -14.23
CA ALA A 61 -8.83 -13.49 -14.14
C ALA A 61 -10.22 -13.53 -13.46
N TYR A 62 -10.33 -13.13 -12.20
CA TYR A 62 -11.56 -13.34 -11.42
C TYR A 62 -12.74 -12.52 -11.94
N PHE A 63 -12.57 -11.23 -12.16
CA PHE A 63 -13.62 -10.35 -12.66
C PHE A 63 -14.07 -10.72 -14.09
N PRO A 64 -13.18 -10.98 -15.05
CA PRO A 64 -13.61 -11.49 -16.37
C PRO A 64 -14.45 -12.77 -16.29
N GLU A 65 -14.09 -13.71 -15.42
CA GLU A 65 -14.82 -14.97 -15.27
C GLU A 65 -16.22 -14.79 -14.63
N THR A 66 -16.37 -13.80 -13.77
CA THR A 66 -17.64 -13.50 -13.08
C THR A 66 -18.51 -12.48 -13.83
N ASN A 67 -17.94 -11.68 -14.73
CA ASN A 67 -18.62 -10.62 -15.49
C ASN A 67 -19.67 -11.14 -16.49
N GLY A 68 -19.65 -12.43 -16.83
CA GLY A 68 -20.66 -13.08 -17.68
C GLY A 68 -22.07 -13.09 -17.06
N ASN A 69 -22.20 -12.82 -15.77
CA ASN A 69 -23.49 -12.73 -15.08
C ASN A 69 -23.85 -11.25 -14.86
N ASP A 70 -24.96 -10.80 -15.45
CA ASP A 70 -25.43 -9.39 -15.38
C ASP A 70 -25.59 -8.87 -13.94
N ARG A 71 -25.85 -9.76 -12.99
CA ARG A 71 -25.96 -9.44 -11.56
C ARG A 71 -24.69 -8.80 -10.98
N PHE A 72 -23.52 -9.16 -11.50
CA PHE A 72 -22.23 -8.75 -10.92
C PHE A 72 -21.52 -7.64 -11.70
N LYS A 73 -22.00 -7.31 -12.90
CA LYS A 73 -21.34 -6.30 -13.78
C LYS A 73 -21.15 -4.95 -13.13
N GLU A 74 -22.16 -4.47 -12.39
CA GLU A 74 -22.09 -3.15 -11.77
C GLU A 74 -21.12 -3.12 -10.59
N ASP A 75 -21.06 -4.19 -9.79
CA ASP A 75 -20.10 -4.29 -8.70
C ASP A 75 -18.66 -4.37 -9.22
N ILE A 76 -18.41 -5.18 -10.23
CA ILE A 76 -17.12 -5.27 -10.90
C ILE A 76 -16.70 -3.92 -11.48
N ARG A 77 -17.61 -3.20 -12.14
CA ARG A 77 -17.32 -1.85 -12.65
C ARG A 77 -16.91 -0.89 -11.55
N LYS A 78 -17.57 -0.95 -10.38
CA LYS A 78 -17.20 -0.13 -9.21
C LYS A 78 -15.82 -0.51 -8.67
N PHE A 79 -15.50 -1.79 -8.55
CA PHE A 79 -14.19 -2.23 -8.08
C PHE A 79 -13.07 -1.77 -9.03
N LEU A 80 -13.24 -1.86 -10.33
CA LEU A 80 -12.26 -1.35 -11.30
C LEU A 80 -12.03 0.17 -11.16
N ILE A 81 -13.08 0.94 -10.84
CA ILE A 81 -12.96 2.37 -10.55
C ILE A 81 -12.22 2.60 -9.22
N GLU A 82 -12.50 1.78 -8.21
CA GLU A 82 -11.83 1.85 -6.91
C GLU A 82 -10.34 1.46 -7.04
N HIS A 83 -9.97 0.45 -7.85
CA HIS A 83 -8.57 0.14 -8.14
C HIS A 83 -7.84 1.33 -8.75
N GLU A 84 -8.46 2.01 -9.72
CA GLU A 84 -7.87 3.21 -10.30
C GLU A 84 -7.71 4.34 -9.28
N LEU A 85 -8.66 4.49 -8.35
CA LEU A 85 -8.53 5.42 -7.23
C LEU A 85 -7.34 5.05 -6.33
N GLY A 86 -7.18 3.76 -6.01
CA GLY A 86 -6.04 3.24 -5.23
C GLY A 86 -4.71 3.57 -5.90
N ARG A 87 -4.60 3.35 -7.22
CA ARG A 87 -3.41 3.71 -8.02
C ARG A 87 -3.09 5.20 -7.95
N ARG A 88 -4.10 6.06 -8.01
CA ARG A 88 -3.93 7.52 -7.90
C ARG A 88 -3.44 7.94 -6.51
N ILE A 89 -3.99 7.36 -5.45
CA ILE A 89 -3.53 7.63 -4.08
C ILE A 89 -2.06 7.17 -3.93
N ALA A 90 -1.70 5.98 -4.41
CA ALA A 90 -0.34 5.46 -4.38
C ALA A 90 0.65 6.34 -5.18
N PHE A 91 0.23 6.83 -6.35
CA PHE A 91 1.02 7.77 -7.15
C PHE A 91 1.26 9.09 -6.39
N MET A 92 0.23 9.65 -5.76
CA MET A 92 0.36 10.87 -4.98
C MET A 92 1.24 10.67 -3.75
N LEU A 93 1.13 9.53 -3.07
CA LEU A 93 2.03 9.17 -1.96
C LEU A 93 3.50 9.22 -2.41
N ARG A 94 3.84 8.56 -3.53
CA ARG A 94 5.20 8.56 -4.08
C ARG A 94 5.69 9.95 -4.45
N ARG A 95 4.83 10.77 -5.05
CA ARG A 95 5.16 12.14 -5.40
C ARG A 95 5.51 12.97 -4.17
N GLU A 96 4.69 12.92 -3.12
CA GLU A 96 4.93 13.68 -1.89
C GLU A 96 6.15 13.16 -1.12
N LEU A 97 6.39 11.86 -1.15
CA LEU A 97 7.59 11.25 -0.59
C LEU A 97 8.87 11.75 -1.29
N ASN A 98 8.86 11.85 -2.61
CA ASN A 98 9.99 12.41 -3.37
C ASN A 98 10.22 13.90 -3.03
N VAL A 99 9.17 14.69 -2.92
CA VAL A 99 9.26 16.10 -2.49
C VAL A 99 9.87 16.19 -1.08
N TRP A 100 9.48 15.31 -0.18
CA TRP A 100 10.08 15.26 1.17
C TRP A 100 11.57 14.89 1.12
N LYS A 101 11.97 13.88 0.33
CA LYS A 101 13.38 13.50 0.13
C LYS A 101 14.22 14.67 -0.38
N GLU A 102 13.75 15.35 -1.41
CA GLU A 102 14.45 16.51 -1.98
C GLU A 102 14.63 17.63 -0.96
N ASN A 103 13.58 17.95 -0.19
CA ASN A 103 13.65 18.97 0.85
C ASN A 103 14.62 18.60 1.97
N LYS A 104 14.66 17.31 2.37
CA LYS A 104 15.63 16.81 3.36
C LYS A 104 17.05 16.96 2.85
N ASN A 105 17.32 16.59 1.61
CA ASN A 105 18.65 16.69 1.00
C ASN A 105 19.11 18.16 0.88
N LYS A 106 18.25 19.08 0.44
CA LYS A 106 18.55 20.52 0.38
C LYS A 106 18.89 21.09 1.75
N LYS A 107 18.16 20.66 2.81
CA LYS A 107 18.46 21.10 4.19
C LYS A 107 19.79 20.56 4.68
N MET A 108 20.15 19.32 4.38
CA MET A 108 21.44 18.74 4.74
C MET A 108 22.59 19.48 4.08
N GLN A 109 22.50 19.74 2.76
CA GLN A 109 23.50 20.52 2.03
C GLN A 109 23.67 21.93 2.59
N ALA A 110 22.55 22.63 2.84
CA ALA A 110 22.59 23.97 3.43
C ALA A 110 23.17 23.98 4.86
N ALA A 111 22.98 22.91 5.64
CA ALA A 111 23.58 22.77 6.97
C ALA A 111 25.09 22.55 6.89
N GLU A 112 25.55 21.70 5.98
CA GLU A 112 26.99 21.45 5.73
C GLU A 112 27.72 22.71 5.22
N GLU A 113 27.07 23.52 4.38
CA GLU A 113 27.63 24.80 3.92
C GLU A 113 27.72 25.83 5.06
N ARG A 114 26.75 25.87 5.96
CA ARG A 114 26.75 26.77 7.13
C ARG A 114 27.75 26.36 8.18
N GLU A 115 27.94 25.06 8.45
CA GLU A 115 28.97 24.57 9.38
C GLU A 115 30.38 24.95 8.93
N LYS A 116 30.59 25.14 7.63
CA LYS A 116 31.86 25.66 7.09
C LYS A 116 32.05 27.17 7.27
N GLN A 117 30.99 27.91 7.62
CA GLN A 117 31.00 29.37 7.63
C GLN A 117 30.79 30.04 9.01
N THR A 118 30.15 29.36 10.00
CA THR A 118 29.83 30.01 11.28
C THR A 118 29.52 29.01 12.41
N GLU A 119 29.98 29.27 13.65
CA GLU A 119 29.54 28.59 14.88
C GLU A 119 28.11 29.04 15.23
N ILE A 120 27.10 28.27 14.85
CA ILE A 120 25.70 28.49 15.25
C ILE A 120 25.36 27.55 16.40
N SER A 121 24.72 28.11 17.47
CA SER A 121 24.35 27.34 18.65
C SER A 121 23.38 26.21 18.34
N GLU A 122 23.54 25.05 19.02
CA GLU A 122 22.69 23.87 18.91
C GLU A 122 21.18 24.16 19.17
N LEU A 123 20.90 25.22 19.99
CA LEU A 123 19.54 25.60 20.35
C LEU A 123 18.77 26.24 19.18
N ASP A 124 19.47 27.08 18.41
CA ASP A 124 18.88 27.73 17.23
C ASP A 124 18.62 26.74 16.11
N LYS A 125 19.46 25.70 15.96
CA LYS A 125 19.26 24.57 15.05
C LYS A 125 17.94 23.82 15.35
N LYS A 126 17.63 23.58 16.62
CA LYS A 126 16.45 22.82 17.06
C LYS A 126 15.14 23.58 16.90
N LEU A 127 15.15 24.91 17.10
CA LEU A 127 13.97 25.77 16.95
C LEU A 127 13.56 25.95 15.49
N LEU A 128 14.53 26.08 14.58
CA LEU A 128 14.30 26.23 13.13
C LEU A 128 13.83 24.91 12.45
N MET A 129 14.26 23.75 12.97
CA MET A 129 13.88 22.44 12.39
C MET A 129 12.47 21.99 12.75
N GLY A 130 11.96 22.21 13.96
CA GLY A 130 10.76 21.55 14.49
C GLY A 130 9.46 21.86 13.72
N ASN A 131 9.24 23.11 13.34
CA ASN A 131 7.93 23.52 12.74
C ASN A 131 7.89 23.38 11.22
N THR A 132 9.04 23.35 10.55
CA THR A 132 9.14 23.18 9.09
C THR A 132 9.05 21.71 8.69
N ASP A 133 9.40 20.79 9.57
CA ASP A 133 9.45 19.35 9.31
C ASP A 133 8.04 18.74 9.19
N LEU A 134 7.11 19.16 10.05
CA LEU A 134 5.73 18.64 10.02
C LEU A 134 5.01 19.03 8.71
N LYS A 135 5.19 20.26 8.23
CA LYS A 135 4.59 20.73 6.97
C LYS A 135 5.05 19.93 5.75
N ILE A 136 6.29 19.44 5.79
CA ILE A 136 6.86 18.65 4.69
C ILE A 136 6.37 17.18 4.75
N LYS A 137 6.19 16.65 5.95
CA LYS A 137 5.74 15.25 6.18
C LYS A 137 4.23 15.07 6.02
N GLU A 138 3.44 16.12 6.31
CA GLU A 138 1.98 16.06 6.34
C GLU A 138 1.35 15.52 5.05
N PRO A 139 1.74 15.94 3.84
CA PRO A 139 1.17 15.39 2.62
C PRO A 139 1.40 13.88 2.48
N THR A 140 2.59 13.41 2.85
CA THR A 140 2.91 11.96 2.87
C THR A 140 2.02 11.23 3.88
N ALA A 141 1.91 11.75 5.12
CA ALA A 141 1.04 11.19 6.16
C ALA A 141 -0.42 11.08 5.70
N ARG A 142 -0.93 12.14 5.04
CA ARG A 142 -2.29 12.18 4.52
C ARG A 142 -2.55 11.10 3.47
N PHE A 143 -1.64 10.88 2.52
CA PHE A 143 -1.82 9.85 1.50
C PHE A 143 -1.65 8.44 2.05
N LEU A 144 -0.79 8.21 3.05
CA LEU A 144 -0.74 6.96 3.80
C LEU A 144 -2.10 6.66 4.46
N LYS A 145 -2.70 7.64 5.15
CA LYS A 145 -4.03 7.50 5.77
C LYS A 145 -5.11 7.23 4.73
N SER A 146 -5.08 7.97 3.63
CA SER A 146 -6.06 7.79 2.54
C SER A 146 -5.99 6.39 1.95
N TYR A 147 -4.78 5.84 1.76
CA TYR A 147 -4.63 4.49 1.24
C TYR A 147 -5.06 3.43 2.27
N ALA A 148 -4.80 3.64 3.57
CA ALA A 148 -5.28 2.75 4.63
C ALA A 148 -6.82 2.69 4.66
N VAL A 149 -7.49 3.84 4.56
CA VAL A 149 -8.97 3.90 4.49
C VAL A 149 -9.47 3.21 3.23
N PHE A 150 -8.82 3.45 2.09
CA PHE A 150 -9.15 2.79 0.83
C PHE A 150 -9.08 1.26 0.96
N ILE A 151 -7.98 0.68 1.43
CA ILE A 151 -7.84 -0.78 1.60
C ILE A 151 -8.95 -1.32 2.50
N ALA A 152 -9.23 -0.67 3.64
CA ALA A 152 -10.21 -1.15 4.61
C ALA A 152 -11.63 -1.23 4.02
N ASP A 153 -12.04 -0.21 3.28
CA ASP A 153 -13.37 -0.12 2.66
C ASP A 153 -13.48 -1.07 1.47
N HIS A 154 -12.49 -1.05 0.60
CA HIS A 154 -12.42 -1.81 -0.65
C HIS A 154 -12.44 -3.33 -0.37
N THR A 155 -11.49 -3.86 0.39
CA THR A 155 -11.44 -5.30 0.70
C THR A 155 -12.68 -5.78 1.47
N GLY A 156 -13.31 -4.90 2.26
CA GLY A 156 -14.55 -5.23 2.96
C GLY A 156 -15.77 -5.35 2.04
N LYS A 157 -15.80 -4.59 0.94
CA LYS A 157 -16.82 -4.71 -0.11
C LYS A 157 -16.59 -5.95 -0.97
N GLU A 158 -15.35 -6.20 -1.36
CA GLU A 158 -14.98 -7.35 -2.19
C GLU A 158 -15.19 -8.67 -1.46
N ASP A 159 -14.90 -8.77 -0.17
CA ASP A 159 -15.21 -9.99 0.61
C ASP A 159 -16.70 -10.35 0.52
N LYS A 160 -17.59 -9.34 0.61
CA LYS A 160 -19.05 -9.55 0.45
C LYS A 160 -19.41 -9.96 -0.97
N PHE A 161 -18.77 -9.34 -1.96
CA PHE A 161 -18.95 -9.71 -3.37
C PHE A 161 -18.48 -11.15 -3.63
N PHE A 162 -17.34 -11.56 -3.11
CA PHE A 162 -16.83 -12.93 -3.20
C PHE A 162 -17.79 -13.94 -2.56
N ASP A 163 -18.40 -13.60 -1.44
CA ASP A 163 -19.43 -14.44 -0.82
C ASP A 163 -20.68 -14.59 -1.72
N LEU A 164 -21.13 -13.50 -2.37
CA LEU A 164 -22.25 -13.52 -3.29
C LEU A 164 -21.96 -14.35 -4.54
N VAL A 165 -20.74 -14.24 -5.11
CA VAL A 165 -20.30 -15.08 -6.25
C VAL A 165 -20.28 -16.55 -5.87
N GLN A 166 -19.80 -16.86 -4.67
CA GLN A 166 -19.75 -18.22 -4.14
C GLN A 166 -21.16 -18.81 -3.94
N GLN A 167 -22.07 -18.03 -3.35
CA GLN A 167 -23.47 -18.44 -3.16
C GLN A 167 -24.20 -18.64 -4.51
N ALA A 168 -23.88 -17.84 -5.51
CA ALA A 168 -24.47 -17.96 -6.84
C ALA A 168 -23.98 -19.20 -7.61
N ASN A 169 -22.93 -19.85 -7.15
CA ASN A 169 -22.34 -21.08 -7.72
C ASN A 169 -22.04 -20.98 -9.23
N ILE A 170 -21.58 -19.80 -9.69
CA ILE A 170 -21.32 -19.52 -11.12
C ILE A 170 -19.94 -19.99 -11.58
N ILE A 171 -19.02 -20.22 -10.64
CA ILE A 171 -17.69 -20.75 -10.92
C ILE A 171 -17.71 -22.25 -10.69
N SER A 172 -17.67 -23.02 -11.78
CA SER A 172 -17.56 -24.49 -11.73
C SER A 172 -16.17 -24.90 -11.21
N GLU A 173 -16.01 -26.17 -10.82
CA GLU A 173 -14.72 -26.71 -10.38
C GLU A 173 -13.62 -26.54 -11.45
N ILE A 174 -13.96 -26.74 -12.72
CA ILE A 174 -13.03 -26.56 -13.86
C ILE A 174 -12.59 -25.09 -13.93
N LYS A 175 -13.52 -24.14 -13.81
CA LYS A 175 -13.23 -22.71 -13.81
C LYS A 175 -12.38 -22.30 -12.60
N ASP A 176 -12.66 -22.84 -11.43
CA ASP A 176 -11.89 -22.61 -10.21
C ASP A 176 -10.42 -23.03 -10.39
N GLN A 177 -10.17 -24.19 -10.99
CA GLN A 177 -8.82 -24.64 -11.31
C GLN A 177 -8.14 -23.76 -12.39
N MET A 178 -8.89 -23.30 -13.39
CA MET A 178 -8.37 -22.37 -14.40
C MET A 178 -7.96 -21.02 -13.76
N LEU A 179 -8.77 -20.47 -12.87
CA LEU A 179 -8.47 -19.25 -12.13
C LEU A 179 -7.17 -19.39 -11.33
N LEU A 180 -6.98 -20.49 -10.60
CA LEU A 180 -5.74 -20.74 -9.85
C LEU A 180 -4.51 -20.79 -10.77
N ARG A 181 -4.62 -21.34 -11.98
CA ARG A 181 -3.54 -21.31 -12.98
C ARG A 181 -3.25 -19.89 -13.46
N HIS A 182 -4.29 -19.05 -13.67
CA HIS A 182 -4.12 -17.65 -14.01
C HIS A 182 -3.43 -16.89 -12.88
N TYR A 183 -3.76 -17.15 -11.61
CA TYR A 183 -3.12 -16.53 -10.45
C TYR A 183 -1.63 -16.87 -10.38
N GLU A 184 -1.25 -18.11 -10.69
CA GLU A 184 0.18 -18.45 -10.84
C GLU A 184 0.83 -17.68 -12.01
N GLY A 185 0.10 -17.41 -13.09
CA GLY A 185 0.54 -16.53 -14.17
C GLY A 185 0.80 -15.10 -13.69
N CYS A 186 -0.15 -14.49 -12.97
CA CYS A 186 -0.01 -13.16 -12.37
C CYS A 186 1.19 -13.12 -11.41
N LYS A 187 1.36 -14.13 -10.59
CA LYS A 187 2.50 -14.27 -9.68
C LYS A 187 3.83 -14.30 -10.42
N ASN A 188 3.89 -15.06 -11.54
CA ASN A 188 5.10 -15.15 -12.35
C ASN A 188 5.45 -13.81 -13.04
N GLN A 189 4.45 -13.04 -13.46
CA GLN A 189 4.64 -11.72 -14.07
C GLN A 189 5.36 -10.73 -13.14
N ILE A 190 5.13 -10.81 -11.84
CA ILE A 190 5.78 -9.92 -10.87
C ILE A 190 7.13 -10.46 -10.35
N GLY A 191 7.58 -11.64 -10.79
CA GLY A 191 8.84 -12.26 -10.36
C GLY A 191 8.69 -13.54 -9.54
N GLY A 192 7.50 -14.15 -9.56
CA GLY A 192 7.23 -15.48 -9.00
C GLY A 192 7.20 -15.54 -7.48
N LYS A 193 7.32 -16.76 -6.96
CA LYS A 193 7.29 -17.06 -5.53
C LYS A 193 8.32 -16.25 -4.72
N VAL A 194 9.53 -16.09 -5.26
CA VAL A 194 10.61 -15.34 -4.60
C VAL A 194 10.22 -13.88 -4.35
N LYS A 195 9.53 -13.27 -5.29
CA LYS A 195 9.06 -11.88 -5.16
C LYS A 195 7.98 -11.77 -4.08
N ILE A 196 7.02 -12.71 -4.03
CA ILE A 196 6.00 -12.74 -2.98
C ILE A 196 6.64 -12.92 -1.60
N GLU A 197 7.57 -13.85 -1.45
CA GLU A 197 8.30 -14.05 -0.20
C GLU A 197 9.11 -12.80 0.20
N GLN A 198 9.65 -12.07 -0.77
CA GLN A 198 10.30 -10.78 -0.52
C GLN A 198 9.30 -9.76 0.03
N MET A 199 8.11 -9.64 -0.57
CA MET A 199 7.08 -8.71 -0.08
C MET A 199 6.63 -9.08 1.33
N MET A 200 6.45 -10.37 1.62
CA MET A 200 6.10 -10.83 2.97
C MET A 200 7.17 -10.46 4.00
N ARG A 201 8.47 -10.64 3.67
CA ARG A 201 9.58 -10.21 4.54
C ARG A 201 9.61 -8.70 4.75
N LEU A 202 9.28 -7.89 3.74
CA LEU A 202 9.18 -6.43 3.87
C LEU A 202 8.04 -6.02 4.80
N ILE A 203 6.88 -6.69 4.71
CA ILE A 203 5.75 -6.48 5.63
C ILE A 203 6.15 -6.83 7.06
N GLU A 204 6.77 -7.99 7.27
CA GLU A 204 7.26 -8.44 8.58
C GLU A 204 8.32 -7.49 9.16
N TYR A 205 9.24 -6.99 8.32
CA TYR A 205 10.20 -5.96 8.71
C TYR A 205 9.50 -4.70 9.23
N LEU A 206 8.51 -4.18 8.47
CA LEU A 206 7.77 -2.99 8.87
C LEU A 206 7.01 -3.20 10.18
N GLU A 207 6.36 -4.34 10.37
CA GLU A 207 5.68 -4.71 11.62
C GLU A 207 6.65 -4.81 12.81
N GLY A 208 7.91 -5.14 12.55
CA GLY A 208 9.00 -5.21 13.52
C GLY A 208 9.59 -3.87 13.93
N THR A 209 9.28 -2.77 13.25
CA THR A 209 9.86 -1.45 13.51
C THR A 209 9.43 -0.88 14.87
N TRP A 210 10.23 0.04 15.41
CA TRP A 210 9.96 0.67 16.72
C TRP A 210 8.65 1.47 16.71
N TRP A 211 8.32 2.13 15.61
CA TRP A 211 7.13 2.97 15.49
C TRP A 211 5.83 2.15 15.35
N MET A 212 5.92 0.87 14.99
CA MET A 212 4.80 -0.08 15.04
C MET A 212 4.56 -0.61 16.46
N LYS A 213 5.63 -0.83 17.25
CA LYS A 213 5.56 -1.48 18.57
C LYS A 213 5.18 -0.54 19.71
N ASN A 214 5.48 0.75 19.61
CA ASN A 214 5.15 1.73 20.63
C ASN A 214 3.66 2.14 20.50
N LYS A 215 2.84 1.67 21.42
CA LYS A 215 1.44 2.09 21.56
C LYS A 215 1.32 3.42 22.25
#